data_6b30e76d2132a0e4b8b7ed7ce46cf395
#
_entry.id   6b30e76d2132a0e4b8b7ed7ce46cf395
#
_cell.length_a   1.000
_cell.length_b   1.000
_cell.length_c   1.000
_cell.angle_alpha   90.00
_cell.angle_beta   90.00
_cell.angle_gamma   90.00
#
_symmetry.space_group_name_H-M   'P 1'
#
loop_
_entity.id
_entity.type
_entity.pdbx_description
1 polymer ?
#
loop_
_entity_poly.entity_id
_entity_poly.type
_entity_poly.pdbx_seq_one_letter_code
_entity_poly.pdbx_strand_id
1 'polypeptide(L)'
;MLFSWKRLKDHFGNILHLDEEPWRIAAGMGVGVFISFTPFYGFHTFMALLCAFAFRLNKVATVTGAWVNLPWFAPAVYGVSLMVGELILSGGSVPPAWHDWSLQGLVATGRSYFDAQKVKEGVYTLVQLTFAVSKPLVVGTTVLGTVAGGIAYLLTLEAVHEVRRLKALTAKRGRRRKRRRR
;
A
#
# COMPACT_ATOMS: atom_id res chain seq x y z
N MET A 1 -4.28 -35.95 -0.14
CA MET A 1 -3.94 -34.90 -1.12
C MET A 1 -2.78 -34.07 -0.55
N LEU A 2 -1.56 -34.39 -0.91
CA LEU A 2 -0.37 -33.66 -0.44
C LEU A 2 -0.25 -32.34 -1.20
N PHE A 3 -0.59 -31.26 -0.51
CA PHE A 3 -0.44 -29.91 -1.00
C PHE A 3 1.06 -29.62 -1.14
N SER A 4 1.58 -29.77 -2.37
CA SER A 4 3.02 -29.60 -2.62
C SER A 4 3.39 -28.12 -2.64
N TRP A 5 4.03 -27.65 -1.56
CA TRP A 5 4.65 -26.33 -1.45
C TRP A 5 5.52 -25.97 -2.66
N LYS A 6 6.08 -26.97 -3.33
CA LYS A 6 6.88 -26.80 -4.52
C LYS A 6 6.06 -26.29 -5.71
N ARG A 7 4.85 -26.83 -5.91
CA ARG A 7 3.94 -26.36 -6.97
C ARG A 7 3.42 -24.93 -6.70
N LEU A 8 3.21 -24.59 -5.44
CA LEU A 8 2.82 -23.23 -5.06
C LEU A 8 3.94 -22.24 -5.38
N LYS A 9 5.19 -22.54 -5.02
CA LYS A 9 6.36 -21.71 -5.34
C LYS A 9 6.58 -21.57 -6.86
N ASP A 10 6.39 -22.65 -7.61
CA ASP A 10 6.55 -22.63 -9.07
C ASP A 10 5.39 -21.83 -9.73
N HIS A 11 4.17 -21.92 -9.21
CA HIS A 11 3.04 -21.09 -9.66
C HIS A 11 3.24 -19.60 -9.34
N PHE A 12 3.62 -19.27 -8.11
CA PHE A 12 3.94 -17.88 -7.74
C PHE A 12 5.13 -17.34 -8.53
N GLY A 13 6.14 -18.17 -8.81
CA GLY A 13 7.28 -17.78 -9.64
C GLY A 13 6.90 -17.49 -11.10
N ASN A 14 5.91 -18.21 -11.64
CA ASN A 14 5.41 -17.99 -12.99
C ASN A 14 4.40 -16.82 -13.08
N ILE A 15 3.60 -16.62 -12.04
CA ILE A 15 2.63 -15.50 -11.96
C ILE A 15 3.35 -14.15 -11.86
N LEU A 16 4.48 -14.09 -11.13
CA LEU A 16 5.27 -12.88 -10.96
C LEU A 16 6.10 -12.48 -12.19
N HIS A 17 6.04 -13.27 -13.29
CA HIS A 17 6.89 -13.02 -14.46
C HIS A 17 8.33 -12.63 -14.07
N LEU A 18 9.00 -13.50 -13.28
CA LEU A 18 10.37 -13.26 -12.80
C LEU A 18 11.41 -13.12 -13.93
N ASP A 19 10.98 -13.28 -15.19
CA ASP A 19 11.79 -13.00 -16.38
C ASP A 19 11.85 -11.51 -16.73
N GLU A 20 10.93 -10.69 -16.13
CA GLU A 20 10.97 -9.22 -16.27
C GLU A 20 12.14 -8.63 -15.47
N GLU A 21 12.65 -7.49 -15.91
CA GLU A 21 13.75 -6.79 -15.23
C GLU A 21 13.44 -6.52 -13.74
N PRO A 22 14.39 -6.78 -12.82
CA PRO A 22 14.15 -6.66 -11.36
C PRO A 22 13.57 -5.33 -10.94
N TRP A 23 14.03 -4.24 -11.57
CA TRP A 23 13.56 -2.90 -11.25
C TRP A 23 12.08 -2.69 -11.61
N ARG A 24 11.56 -3.35 -12.66
CA ARG A 24 10.13 -3.26 -13.03
C ARG A 24 9.22 -3.92 -11.99
N ILE A 25 9.67 -5.03 -11.43
CA ILE A 25 8.96 -5.73 -10.35
C ILE A 25 9.00 -4.87 -9.09
N ALA A 26 10.18 -4.36 -8.74
CA ALA A 26 10.37 -3.52 -7.56
C ALA A 26 9.60 -2.19 -7.67
N ALA A 27 9.68 -1.51 -8.81
CA ALA A 27 8.94 -0.28 -9.07
C ALA A 27 7.42 -0.51 -9.07
N GLY A 28 6.96 -1.64 -9.62
CA GLY A 28 5.57 -2.04 -9.54
C GLY A 28 5.10 -2.18 -8.09
N MET A 29 5.86 -2.89 -7.26
CA MET A 29 5.55 -3.04 -5.84
C MET A 29 5.55 -1.69 -5.12
N GLY A 30 6.56 -0.85 -5.32
CA GLY A 30 6.65 0.47 -4.70
C GLY A 30 5.49 1.39 -5.08
N VAL A 31 5.14 1.46 -6.37
CA VAL A 31 3.98 2.22 -6.86
C VAL A 31 2.67 1.65 -6.31
N GLY A 32 2.54 0.33 -6.26
CA GLY A 32 1.37 -0.32 -5.65
C GLY A 32 1.20 0.07 -4.19
N VAL A 33 2.27 -0.04 -3.39
CA VAL A 33 2.26 0.37 -1.98
C VAL A 33 1.93 1.85 -1.83
N PHE A 34 2.50 2.74 -2.65
CA PHE A 34 2.13 4.15 -2.66
C PHE A 34 0.61 4.33 -2.87
N ILE A 35 0.04 3.65 -3.87
CA ILE A 35 -1.39 3.72 -4.17
C ILE A 35 -2.22 3.22 -2.99
N SER A 36 -1.75 2.20 -2.24
CA SER A 36 -2.48 1.66 -1.08
C SER A 36 -2.68 2.68 0.04
N PHE A 37 -1.82 3.70 0.14
CA PHE A 37 -1.95 4.79 1.11
C PHE A 37 -2.92 5.89 0.65
N THR A 38 -3.29 5.93 -0.63
CA THR A 38 -4.19 6.98 -1.12
C THR A 38 -5.62 6.80 -0.56
N PRO A 39 -6.37 7.90 -0.32
CA PRO A 39 -7.71 7.81 0.25
C PRO A 39 -8.80 7.35 -0.74
N PHE A 40 -8.40 6.78 -1.89
CA PHE A 40 -9.32 6.30 -2.93
C PHE A 40 -9.64 4.81 -2.75
N TYR A 41 -10.15 4.45 -1.58
CA TYR A 41 -10.48 3.05 -1.27
C TYR A 41 -11.48 2.48 -2.29
N GLY A 42 -11.20 1.26 -2.77
CA GLY A 42 -12.00 0.61 -3.84
C GLY A 42 -11.46 0.83 -5.25
N PHE A 43 -10.77 1.94 -5.52
CA PHE A 43 -10.14 2.20 -6.83
C PHE A 43 -8.68 1.76 -6.93
N HIS A 44 -8.09 1.24 -5.84
CA HIS A 44 -6.67 0.88 -5.79
C HIS A 44 -6.25 -0.08 -6.89
N THR A 45 -7.07 -1.11 -7.18
CA THR A 45 -6.78 -2.08 -8.24
C THR A 45 -6.79 -1.43 -9.62
N PHE A 46 -7.76 -0.57 -9.88
CA PHE A 46 -7.86 0.15 -11.14
C PHE A 46 -6.67 1.10 -11.33
N MET A 47 -6.35 1.90 -10.31
CA MET A 47 -5.20 2.80 -10.32
C MET A 47 -3.88 2.04 -10.49
N ALA A 48 -3.72 0.92 -9.79
CA ALA A 48 -2.55 0.06 -9.87
C ALA A 48 -2.35 -0.50 -11.28
N LEU A 49 -3.43 -1.00 -11.91
CA LEU A 49 -3.39 -1.48 -13.29
C LEU A 49 -3.08 -0.34 -14.27
N LEU A 50 -3.73 0.81 -14.11
CA LEU A 50 -3.50 1.98 -14.96
C LEU A 50 -2.02 2.41 -14.91
N CYS A 51 -1.44 2.54 -13.70
CA CYS A 51 -0.03 2.87 -13.51
C CYS A 51 0.89 1.77 -14.06
N ALA A 52 0.55 0.50 -13.84
CA ALA A 52 1.33 -0.61 -14.36
C ALA A 52 1.39 -0.62 -15.90
N PHE A 53 0.28 -0.29 -16.57
CA PHE A 53 0.25 -0.16 -18.02
C PHE A 53 1.00 1.10 -18.51
N ALA A 54 0.76 2.25 -17.89
CA ALA A 54 1.36 3.52 -18.30
C ALA A 54 2.88 3.50 -18.19
N PHE A 55 3.41 2.96 -17.08
CA PHE A 55 4.85 2.91 -16.79
C PHE A 55 5.50 1.57 -17.16
N ARG A 56 4.76 0.65 -17.80
CA ARG A 56 5.22 -0.68 -18.19
C ARG A 56 5.86 -1.47 -17.02
N LEU A 57 5.24 -1.35 -15.84
CA LEU A 57 5.65 -2.06 -14.63
C LEU A 57 5.06 -3.48 -14.59
N ASN A 58 5.58 -4.30 -13.69
CA ASN A 58 5.00 -5.63 -13.45
C ASN A 58 3.61 -5.50 -12.83
N LYS A 59 2.58 -5.91 -13.56
CA LYS A 59 1.16 -5.75 -13.19
C LYS A 59 0.83 -6.47 -11.88
N VAL A 60 1.36 -7.69 -11.71
CA VAL A 60 1.10 -8.50 -10.53
C VAL A 60 1.73 -7.86 -9.29
N ALA A 61 2.98 -7.40 -9.40
CA ALA A 61 3.65 -6.71 -8.31
C ALA A 61 2.90 -5.42 -7.92
N THR A 62 2.46 -4.63 -8.92
CA THR A 62 1.77 -3.36 -8.67
C THR A 62 0.41 -3.58 -7.99
N VAL A 63 -0.37 -4.56 -8.46
CA VAL A 63 -1.66 -4.90 -7.84
C VAL A 63 -1.43 -5.46 -6.43
N THR A 64 -0.45 -6.35 -6.23
CA THR A 64 -0.13 -6.90 -4.91
C THR A 64 0.25 -5.79 -3.93
N GLY A 65 1.08 -4.83 -4.36
CA GLY A 65 1.46 -3.67 -3.56
C GLY A 65 0.25 -2.81 -3.16
N ALA A 66 -0.71 -2.63 -4.07
CA ALA A 66 -1.91 -1.83 -3.81
C ALA A 66 -2.84 -2.44 -2.75
N TRP A 67 -2.68 -3.70 -2.42
CA TRP A 67 -3.45 -4.39 -1.38
C TRP A 67 -2.70 -4.53 -0.05
N VAL A 68 -1.54 -3.91 0.12
CA VAL A 68 -0.77 -3.97 1.38
C VAL A 68 -1.53 -3.30 2.52
N ASN A 69 -2.18 -2.17 2.26
CA ASN A 69 -3.02 -1.50 3.26
C ASN A 69 -4.43 -2.12 3.27
N LEU A 70 -4.58 -3.18 4.05
CA LEU A 70 -5.86 -3.86 4.22
C LEU A 70 -6.89 -2.99 4.97
N PRO A 71 -8.20 -3.22 4.78
CA PRO A 71 -9.27 -2.43 5.42
C PRO A 71 -9.14 -2.25 6.93
N TRP A 72 -8.59 -3.24 7.61
CA TRP A 72 -8.40 -3.22 9.08
C TRP A 72 -7.32 -2.23 9.51
N PHE A 73 -6.30 -1.99 8.69
CA PHE A 73 -5.22 -1.05 8.96
C PHE A 73 -5.53 0.37 8.47
N ALA A 74 -6.49 0.51 7.56
CA ALA A 74 -6.83 1.80 6.94
C ALA A 74 -7.14 2.91 7.97
N PRO A 75 -7.92 2.68 9.04
CA PRO A 75 -8.17 3.72 10.03
C PRO A 75 -6.90 4.22 10.73
N ALA A 76 -5.98 3.30 11.07
CA ALA A 76 -4.70 3.66 11.70
C ALA A 76 -3.80 4.41 10.73
N VAL A 77 -3.69 3.93 9.49
CA VAL A 77 -2.88 4.58 8.45
C VAL A 77 -3.38 5.98 8.15
N TYR A 78 -4.69 6.16 8.00
CA TYR A 78 -5.26 7.49 7.73
C TYR A 78 -5.18 8.42 8.94
N GLY A 79 -5.32 7.89 10.16
CA GLY A 79 -5.08 8.65 11.39
C GLY A 79 -3.66 9.21 11.45
N VAL A 80 -2.64 8.36 11.24
CA VAL A 80 -1.24 8.81 11.20
C VAL A 80 -0.99 9.75 10.02
N SER A 81 -1.63 9.49 8.86
CA SER A 81 -1.51 10.39 7.70
C SER A 81 -2.06 11.77 7.96
N LEU A 82 -3.21 11.88 8.64
CA LEU A 82 -3.77 13.16 9.07
C LEU A 82 -2.80 13.90 10.00
N MET A 83 -2.22 13.19 10.99
CA MET A 83 -1.22 13.77 11.90
C MET A 83 -0.06 14.38 11.14
N VAL A 84 0.55 13.60 10.27
CA VAL A 84 1.70 14.03 9.47
C VAL A 84 1.33 15.21 8.56
N GLY A 85 0.17 15.14 7.91
CA GLY A 85 -0.30 16.18 7.02
C GLY A 85 -0.59 17.50 7.74
N GLU A 86 -1.23 17.45 8.91
CA GLU A 86 -1.46 18.65 9.73
C GLU A 86 -0.16 19.23 10.27
N LEU A 87 0.75 18.38 10.76
CA LEU A 87 2.06 18.83 11.24
C LEU A 87 2.82 19.61 10.14
N ILE A 88 2.76 19.13 8.91
CA ILE A 88 3.41 19.79 7.76
C ILE A 88 2.71 21.10 7.42
N LEU A 89 1.37 21.11 7.37
CA LEU A 89 0.59 22.28 6.97
C LEU A 89 0.56 23.37 8.05
N SER A 90 0.65 23.01 9.33
CA SER A 90 0.64 23.94 10.47
C SER A 90 2.04 24.47 10.83
N GLY A 91 3.08 24.09 10.07
CA GLY A 91 4.44 24.52 10.36
C GLY A 91 5.02 23.98 11.67
N GLY A 92 4.53 22.81 12.12
CA GLY A 92 5.01 22.12 13.33
C GLY A 92 4.22 22.41 14.60
N SER A 93 3.16 23.24 14.53
CA SER A 93 2.25 23.42 15.65
C SER A 93 1.25 22.27 15.72
N VAL A 94 1.16 21.58 16.86
CA VAL A 94 0.16 20.51 17.07
C VAL A 94 -1.20 21.17 17.26
N PRO A 95 -2.20 20.88 16.39
CA PRO A 95 -3.52 21.47 16.52
C PRO A 95 -4.20 21.06 17.84
N PRO A 96 -4.97 21.95 18.49
CA PRO A 96 -5.67 21.65 19.73
C PRO A 96 -6.65 20.48 19.67
N ALA A 97 -7.17 20.19 18.47
CA ALA A 97 -8.09 19.08 18.23
C ALA A 97 -7.54 17.67 18.57
N TRP A 98 -6.23 17.54 18.75
CA TRP A 98 -5.60 16.25 19.08
C TRP A 98 -5.73 15.84 20.53
N HIS A 99 -6.09 16.78 21.43
CA HIS A 99 -6.29 16.47 22.84
C HIS A 99 -7.63 15.76 23.11
N ASP A 100 -8.60 15.82 22.19
CA ASP A 100 -9.95 15.29 22.38
C ASP A 100 -10.21 13.92 21.69
N TRP A 101 -9.18 13.24 21.22
CA TRP A 101 -9.29 11.88 20.69
C TRP A 101 -9.47 10.83 21.80
N SER A 102 -10.31 11.14 22.78
CA SER A 102 -10.83 10.15 23.70
C SER A 102 -11.97 9.37 23.02
N LEU A 103 -12.11 8.08 23.35
CA LEU A 103 -13.25 7.28 22.89
C LEU A 103 -14.59 7.96 23.22
N GLN A 104 -14.64 8.75 24.29
CA GLN A 104 -15.80 9.55 24.70
C GLN A 104 -16.10 10.69 23.71
N GLY A 105 -15.09 11.38 23.18
CA GLY A 105 -15.26 12.41 22.16
C GLY A 105 -15.78 11.85 20.84
N LEU A 106 -15.27 10.69 20.42
CA LEU A 106 -15.76 9.98 19.21
C LEU A 106 -17.21 9.51 19.36
N VAL A 107 -17.58 8.98 20.53
CA VAL A 107 -18.95 8.54 20.84
C VAL A 107 -19.90 9.73 20.96
N ALA A 108 -19.49 10.83 21.59
CA ALA A 108 -20.27 12.06 21.71
C ALA A 108 -20.52 12.69 20.33
N THR A 109 -19.48 12.76 19.49
CA THR A 109 -19.59 13.23 18.10
C THR A 109 -20.51 12.32 17.30
N GLY A 110 -20.34 10.98 17.39
CA GLY A 110 -21.21 10.02 16.72
C GLY A 110 -22.68 10.14 17.13
N ARG A 111 -22.98 10.34 18.42
CA ARG A 111 -24.36 10.54 18.90
C ARG A 111 -25.00 11.84 18.39
N SER A 112 -24.25 12.92 18.25
CA SER A 112 -24.79 14.18 17.74
C SER A 112 -25.19 14.13 16.26
N TYR A 113 -24.63 13.18 15.49
CA TYR A 113 -24.99 12.96 14.07
C TYR A 113 -26.27 12.12 13.88
N PHE A 114 -26.73 11.38 14.91
CA PHE A 114 -27.94 10.56 14.82
C PHE A 114 -29.23 11.31 15.16
N ASP A 115 -29.18 12.60 15.48
CA ASP A 115 -30.34 13.40 15.72
C ASP A 115 -31.02 13.78 14.39
N ALA A 116 -32.18 13.18 14.11
CA ALA A 116 -32.87 13.22 12.81
C ALA A 116 -33.26 14.64 12.34
N GLN A 117 -33.26 15.64 13.23
CA GLN A 117 -33.55 17.05 12.90
C GLN A 117 -32.36 17.78 12.27
N LYS A 118 -31.12 17.21 12.36
CA LYS A 118 -29.89 17.80 11.83
C LYS A 118 -29.40 17.18 10.52
N VAL A 119 -30.16 16.30 9.89
CA VAL A 119 -29.72 15.58 8.69
C VAL A 119 -29.38 16.52 7.52
N LYS A 120 -30.11 17.63 7.35
CA LYS A 120 -29.80 18.63 6.30
C LYS A 120 -28.55 19.44 6.63
N GLU A 121 -28.35 19.83 7.89
CA GLU A 121 -27.11 20.48 8.35
C GLU A 121 -25.95 19.49 8.41
N GLY A 122 -26.23 18.21 8.71
CA GLY A 122 -25.25 17.12 8.74
C GLY A 122 -24.57 16.87 7.38
N VAL A 123 -25.34 16.92 6.28
CA VAL A 123 -24.77 16.77 4.92
C VAL A 123 -23.83 17.93 4.60
N TYR A 124 -24.20 19.17 4.93
CA TYR A 124 -23.35 20.34 4.71
C TYR A 124 -22.09 20.29 5.55
N THR A 125 -22.22 19.88 6.82
CA THR A 125 -21.10 19.69 7.75
C THR A 125 -20.19 18.55 7.30
N LEU A 126 -20.75 17.43 6.81
CA LEU A 126 -19.96 16.32 6.24
C LEU A 126 -19.17 16.75 5.00
N VAL A 127 -19.79 17.54 4.13
CA VAL A 127 -19.10 18.08 2.95
C VAL A 127 -17.95 19.01 3.38
N GLN A 128 -18.22 19.93 4.32
CA GLN A 128 -17.18 20.84 4.83
C GLN A 128 -16.05 20.08 5.55
N LEU A 129 -16.39 19.07 6.39
CA LEU A 129 -15.41 18.21 7.06
C LEU A 129 -14.59 17.42 6.02
N THR A 130 -15.22 16.91 4.98
CA THR A 130 -14.54 16.20 3.90
C THR A 130 -13.49 17.11 3.23
N PHE A 131 -13.83 18.37 2.95
CA PHE A 131 -12.89 19.32 2.37
C PHE A 131 -11.83 19.80 3.36
N ALA A 132 -12.16 19.97 4.63
CA ALA A 132 -11.21 20.37 5.67
C ALA A 132 -10.19 19.26 5.98
N VAL A 133 -10.64 18.01 6.04
CA VAL A 133 -9.79 16.83 6.30
C VAL A 133 -9.02 16.41 5.04
N SER A 134 -9.49 16.74 3.84
CA SER A 134 -8.89 16.27 2.59
C SER A 134 -7.47 16.81 2.36
N LYS A 135 -7.19 18.06 2.67
CA LYS A 135 -5.86 18.65 2.45
C LYS A 135 -4.78 17.98 3.31
N PRO A 136 -4.90 17.95 4.66
CA PRO A 136 -3.91 17.27 5.48
C PRO A 136 -3.85 15.77 5.19
N LEU A 137 -4.99 15.12 4.90
CA LEU A 137 -5.00 13.71 4.55
C LEU A 137 -4.22 13.44 3.25
N VAL A 138 -4.43 14.22 2.20
CA VAL A 138 -3.71 14.05 0.93
C VAL A 138 -2.21 14.32 1.11
N VAL A 139 -1.83 15.34 1.83
CA VAL A 139 -0.41 15.62 2.11
C VAL A 139 0.22 14.49 2.91
N GLY A 140 -0.41 14.07 4.00
CA GLY A 140 0.11 13.02 4.86
C GLY A 140 0.17 11.66 4.17
N THR A 141 -0.86 11.27 3.43
CA THR A 141 -0.86 10.01 2.67
C THR A 141 0.17 10.01 1.55
N THR A 142 0.40 11.17 0.90
CA THR A 142 1.44 11.29 -0.13
C THR A 142 2.83 11.11 0.48
N VAL A 143 3.11 11.74 1.61
CA VAL A 143 4.41 11.60 2.30
C VAL A 143 4.63 10.19 2.79
N LEU A 144 3.68 9.65 3.57
CA LEU A 144 3.80 8.28 4.10
C LEU A 144 3.81 7.23 2.98
N GLY A 145 2.97 7.40 1.97
CA GLY A 145 2.92 6.52 0.80
C GLY A 145 4.24 6.53 0.01
N THR A 146 4.87 7.71 -0.14
CA THR A 146 6.17 7.81 -0.81
C THR A 146 7.26 7.10 -0.03
N VAL A 147 7.31 7.29 1.29
CA VAL A 147 8.27 6.60 2.15
C VAL A 147 8.04 5.09 2.14
N ALA A 148 6.81 4.65 2.36
CA ALA A 148 6.46 3.23 2.36
C ALA A 148 6.69 2.58 0.99
N GLY A 149 6.32 3.25 -0.09
CA GLY A 149 6.57 2.81 -1.47
C GLY A 149 8.06 2.71 -1.80
N GLY A 150 8.87 3.68 -1.34
CA GLY A 150 10.33 3.65 -1.48
C GLY A 150 10.96 2.47 -0.73
N ILE A 151 10.53 2.22 0.50
CA ILE A 151 10.98 1.05 1.28
C ILE A 151 10.58 -0.25 0.57
N ALA A 152 9.32 -0.36 0.13
CA ALA A 152 8.84 -1.52 -0.59
C ALA A 152 9.60 -1.77 -1.90
N TYR A 153 9.97 -0.71 -2.63
CA TYR A 153 10.82 -0.79 -3.81
C TYR A 153 12.18 -1.42 -3.47
N LEU A 154 12.88 -0.89 -2.46
CA LEU A 154 14.21 -1.37 -2.09
C LEU A 154 14.18 -2.83 -1.62
N LEU A 155 13.25 -3.17 -0.72
CA LEU A 155 13.10 -4.54 -0.23
C LEU A 155 12.77 -5.52 -1.35
N THR A 156 11.89 -5.14 -2.27
CA THR A 156 11.52 -6.00 -3.40
C THR A 156 12.69 -6.17 -4.37
N LEU A 157 13.45 -5.12 -4.63
CA LEU A 157 14.62 -5.18 -5.50
C LEU A 157 15.67 -6.16 -4.98
N GLU A 158 15.99 -6.09 -3.69
CA GLU A 158 16.91 -7.02 -3.04
C GLU A 158 16.37 -8.46 -3.06
N ALA A 159 15.09 -8.64 -2.71
CA ALA A 159 14.46 -9.96 -2.73
C ALA A 159 14.50 -10.61 -4.11
N VAL A 160 14.23 -9.86 -5.18
CA VAL A 160 14.28 -10.37 -6.56
C VAL A 160 15.71 -10.74 -6.94
N HIS A 161 16.71 -9.93 -6.58
CA HIS A 161 18.11 -10.24 -6.84
C HIS A 161 18.56 -11.54 -6.16
N GLU A 162 18.22 -11.71 -4.87
CA GLU A 162 18.57 -12.93 -4.14
C GLU A 162 17.86 -14.17 -4.71
N VAL A 163 16.60 -14.09 -5.06
CA VAL A 163 15.86 -15.20 -5.68
C VAL A 163 16.50 -15.60 -7.01
N ARG A 164 16.93 -14.65 -7.84
CA ARG A 164 17.62 -14.93 -9.10
C ARG A 164 19.00 -15.57 -8.88
N ARG A 165 19.75 -15.08 -7.91
CA ARG A 165 21.03 -15.65 -7.49
C ARG A 165 20.90 -17.10 -7.06
N LEU A 166 19.91 -17.41 -6.22
CA LEU A 166 19.64 -18.76 -5.75
C LEU A 166 19.21 -19.70 -6.90
N LYS A 167 18.38 -19.23 -7.83
CA LYS A 167 17.99 -19.98 -9.03
C LYS A 167 19.22 -20.32 -9.90
N ALA A 168 20.13 -19.37 -10.10
CA ALA A 168 21.35 -19.60 -10.87
C ALA A 168 22.28 -20.64 -10.22
N LEU A 169 22.41 -20.60 -8.89
CA LEU A 169 23.23 -21.57 -8.15
C LEU A 169 22.65 -22.99 -8.20
N THR A 170 21.34 -23.13 -8.07
CA THR A 170 20.65 -24.42 -8.17
C THR A 170 20.75 -25.00 -9.59
N ALA A 171 20.64 -24.18 -10.62
CA ALA A 171 20.83 -24.61 -12.00
C ALA A 171 22.26 -25.12 -12.26
N LYS A 172 23.29 -24.41 -11.74
CA LYS A 172 24.72 -24.86 -11.85
C LYS A 172 24.93 -26.20 -11.12
N ARG A 173 24.37 -26.39 -9.93
CA ARG A 173 24.46 -27.67 -9.20
C ARG A 173 23.80 -28.81 -9.95
N GLY A 174 22.64 -28.59 -10.55
CA GLY A 174 21.94 -29.58 -11.36
C GLY A 174 22.72 -30.01 -12.59
N ARG A 175 23.37 -29.07 -13.31
CA ARG A 175 24.23 -29.36 -14.46
C ARG A 175 25.48 -30.16 -14.07
N ARG A 176 26.14 -29.84 -12.93
CA ARG A 176 27.31 -30.58 -12.42
C ARG A 176 26.94 -32.02 -12.05
N ARG A 177 25.77 -32.25 -11.45
CA ARG A 177 25.29 -33.58 -11.05
C ARG A 177 24.97 -34.47 -12.29
N LYS A 178 24.38 -33.87 -13.33
CA LYS A 178 24.14 -34.58 -14.62
C LYS A 178 25.44 -34.97 -15.31
N ARG A 179 26.48 -34.10 -15.27
CA ARG A 179 27.80 -34.37 -15.92
C ARG A 179 28.59 -35.45 -15.21
N ARG A 180 28.41 -35.65 -13.89
CA ARG A 180 29.06 -36.72 -13.10
C ARG A 180 28.39 -38.08 -13.26
N ARG A 181 27.19 -38.15 -13.82
CA ARG A 181 26.44 -39.40 -14.03
C ARG A 181 26.57 -39.96 -15.46
N ARG A 182 27.23 -39.21 -16.32
CA ARG A 182 27.66 -39.67 -17.66
C ARG A 182 29.15 -40.05 -17.67
#